data_ae0fdd5dd2b151cca75ca20c2ce02ba1
#
_entry.id   ae0fdd5dd2b151cca75ca20c2ce02ba1
#
_cell.length_a   1.000
_cell.length_b   1.000
_cell.length_c   1.000
_cell.angle_alpha   90.00
_cell.angle_beta   90.00
_cell.angle_gamma   90.00
#
_symmetry.space_group_name_H-M   'P 1'
#
loop_
_entity.id
_entity.type
_entity.pdbx_description
1 polymer ?
#
loop_
_entity_poly.entity_id
_entity_poly.type
_entity_poly.pdbx_seq_one_letter_code
_entity_poly.pdbx_strand_id
1 'polypeptide(L)'
;MSRLPFLLCTLFALAAPVVHAAPAATITTAITTAITTATAPPALGDGWKVADARATGWNMATLAALEQGIADGKAPDTSSVLIVRDGALVYERYFGDADRQTLQDTRSATKSVTAMLVGAAIDRGRLAGAQAKVYDAFGDRHWQQPDPRKRAITVEDLLTMSSQLECDDENAFSSGNEERMYVSADWTQFALDLPIKGYAPWMRRPENSPHGRAFAYCTAGSFLLGALVEKATGQHLEDFAAQALERPLGITDVHWGRSAEGVGMGGGGTRYRSRDLAKFGQLLLDQGRWHGQQVLPADWVRAMTTVHAQAREDADYGYLLWRFRFPVRGVERGVWAMSGNGGNYVFVLPEERLVVVITRGAYNTPKMHPQSQALLADYVLKALP
;
A
#
# COMPACT_ATOMS: atom_id res chain seq x y z
N MET A 1 -30.47 9.97 -73.23
CA MET A 1 -29.53 9.83 -74.38
C MET A 1 -28.17 10.38 -73.91
N SER A 2 -27.22 9.53 -73.63
CA SER A 2 -25.80 9.75 -73.94
C SER A 2 -25.01 8.57 -73.40
N ARG A 3 -24.10 8.13 -74.21
CA ARG A 3 -23.45 6.80 -74.20
C ARG A 3 -22.22 6.78 -73.32
N LEU A 4 -22.00 5.66 -72.54
CA LEU A 4 -20.72 5.27 -71.95
C LEU A 4 -19.73 4.88 -73.04
N PRO A 5 -18.42 5.02 -72.83
CA PRO A 5 -17.44 4.14 -73.42
C PRO A 5 -16.77 3.21 -72.38
N PHE A 6 -16.64 1.96 -72.79
CA PHE A 6 -15.81 0.90 -72.18
C PHE A 6 -14.34 1.27 -72.20
N LEU A 7 -13.66 1.07 -71.05
CA LEU A 7 -12.19 1.08 -71.00
C LEU A 7 -11.68 -0.30 -70.57
N LEU A 8 -10.90 -0.84 -71.47
CA LEU A 8 -10.23 -2.16 -71.35
C LEU A 8 -9.07 -2.01 -70.33
N CYS A 9 -9.06 -2.79 -69.26
CA CYS A 9 -7.93 -2.87 -68.36
C CYS A 9 -7.16 -4.16 -68.60
N THR A 10 -5.94 -4.03 -69.08
CA THR A 10 -4.96 -5.08 -69.29
C THR A 10 -4.37 -5.52 -67.94
N LEU A 11 -4.46 -6.82 -67.60
CA LEU A 11 -3.80 -7.42 -66.47
C LEU A 11 -2.27 -7.57 -66.74
N PHE A 12 -1.48 -6.93 -65.88
CA PHE A 12 -0.06 -7.27 -65.71
C PHE A 12 0.11 -8.19 -64.52
N ALA A 13 0.55 -9.41 -64.73
CA ALA A 13 0.95 -10.35 -63.70
C ALA A 13 2.36 -9.98 -63.20
N LEU A 14 2.45 -9.52 -61.99
CA LEU A 14 3.69 -9.35 -61.23
C LEU A 14 3.99 -10.63 -60.43
N ALA A 15 5.07 -11.32 -60.77
CA ALA A 15 5.59 -12.43 -59.98
C ALA A 15 6.20 -11.92 -58.67
N ALA A 16 5.72 -12.42 -57.54
CA ALA A 16 6.30 -12.13 -56.24
C ALA A 16 7.49 -13.07 -55.96
N PRO A 17 8.58 -12.58 -55.37
CA PRO A 17 9.71 -13.43 -54.96
C PRO A 17 9.34 -14.25 -53.72
N VAL A 18 9.68 -15.56 -53.78
CA VAL A 18 9.57 -16.49 -52.65
C VAL A 18 10.63 -16.14 -51.61
N VAL A 19 10.22 -15.60 -50.48
CA VAL A 19 11.08 -15.40 -49.32
C VAL A 19 11.13 -16.73 -48.55
N HIS A 20 12.30 -17.34 -48.49
CA HIS A 20 12.57 -18.52 -47.69
C HIS A 20 12.56 -18.10 -46.20
N ALA A 21 11.64 -18.64 -45.42
CA ALA A 21 11.62 -18.48 -43.98
C ALA A 21 12.79 -19.25 -43.35
N ALA A 22 13.67 -18.57 -42.66
CA ALA A 22 14.68 -19.16 -41.81
C ALA A 22 14.06 -19.79 -40.56
N PRO A 23 14.60 -20.90 -40.00
CA PRO A 23 13.93 -21.63 -38.93
C PRO A 23 13.94 -20.89 -37.60
N ALA A 24 12.78 -20.82 -36.96
CA ALA A 24 12.54 -20.24 -35.63
C ALA A 24 13.03 -21.16 -34.49
N ALA A 25 14.35 -21.34 -34.37
CA ALA A 25 14.92 -22.26 -33.39
C ALA A 25 15.86 -21.61 -32.37
N THR A 26 15.99 -20.26 -32.32
CA THR A 26 17.06 -19.66 -31.49
C THR A 26 16.55 -18.71 -30.36
N ILE A 27 15.26 -18.48 -30.21
CA ILE A 27 14.78 -17.52 -29.24
C ILE A 27 14.48 -18.17 -27.88
N THR A 28 14.12 -19.46 -27.83
CA THR A 28 13.73 -20.15 -26.60
C THR A 28 14.90 -20.39 -25.63
N THR A 29 16.13 -20.55 -26.14
CA THR A 29 17.31 -20.87 -25.33
C THR A 29 17.88 -19.65 -24.59
N ALA A 30 17.73 -18.45 -25.14
CA ALA A 30 18.26 -17.22 -24.56
C ALA A 30 17.43 -16.77 -23.33
N ILE A 31 16.12 -16.99 -23.34
CA ILE A 31 15.24 -16.63 -22.22
C ILE A 31 15.45 -17.56 -21.01
N THR A 32 15.69 -18.86 -21.25
CA THR A 32 15.92 -19.83 -20.18
C THR A 32 17.26 -19.60 -19.47
N THR A 33 18.27 -19.07 -20.16
CA THR A 33 19.61 -18.81 -19.58
C THR A 33 19.63 -17.51 -18.75
N ALA A 34 18.77 -16.53 -19.05
CA ALA A 34 18.68 -15.28 -18.29
C ALA A 34 17.98 -15.44 -16.94
N ILE A 35 17.08 -16.42 -16.79
CA ILE A 35 16.35 -16.68 -15.55
C ILE A 35 17.22 -17.33 -14.47
N THR A 36 18.35 -17.96 -14.82
CA THR A 36 19.19 -18.74 -13.90
C THR A 36 20.27 -17.93 -13.17
N THR A 37 20.46 -16.66 -13.47
CA THR A 37 21.41 -15.78 -12.76
C THR A 37 20.70 -14.74 -11.91
N ALA A 38 19.95 -15.19 -10.90
CA ALA A 38 19.51 -14.30 -9.85
C ALA A 38 20.74 -13.86 -9.05
N THR A 39 21.40 -12.80 -9.49
CA THR A 39 22.46 -12.13 -8.75
C THR A 39 21.86 -11.44 -7.53
N ALA A 40 22.64 -11.33 -6.45
CA ALA A 40 22.27 -10.52 -5.28
C ALA A 40 21.81 -9.13 -5.72
N PRO A 41 20.84 -8.52 -5.01
CA PRO A 41 20.50 -7.11 -5.25
C PRO A 41 21.75 -6.22 -5.21
N PRO A 42 21.84 -5.17 -6.01
CA PRO A 42 23.01 -4.28 -5.98
C PRO A 42 23.06 -3.46 -4.69
N ALA A 43 24.26 -3.31 -4.13
CA ALA A 43 24.51 -2.37 -3.06
C ALA A 43 24.60 -0.95 -3.64
N LEU A 44 23.64 -0.08 -3.26
CA LEU A 44 23.48 1.27 -3.84
C LEU A 44 23.85 2.39 -2.85
N GLY A 45 24.23 2.07 -1.61
CA GLY A 45 24.46 3.07 -0.58
C GLY A 45 23.17 3.74 -0.05
N ASP A 46 22.01 3.17 -0.36
CA ASP A 46 20.68 3.66 0.02
C ASP A 46 20.23 3.19 1.41
N GLY A 47 21.18 2.67 2.20
CA GLY A 47 20.95 2.14 3.55
C GLY A 47 20.69 0.63 3.59
N TRP A 48 20.37 -0.03 2.49
CA TRP A 48 20.18 -1.48 2.50
C TRP A 48 21.48 -2.26 2.53
N LYS A 49 21.59 -3.17 3.49
CA LYS A 49 22.48 -4.33 3.34
C LYS A 49 21.89 -5.24 2.30
N VAL A 50 22.73 -5.87 1.50
CA VAL A 50 22.30 -6.83 0.47
C VAL A 50 22.91 -8.19 0.73
N ALA A 51 22.19 -9.25 0.40
CA ALA A 51 22.70 -10.62 0.48
C ALA A 51 22.20 -11.42 -0.73
N ASP A 52 22.92 -12.48 -1.07
CA ASP A 52 22.51 -13.40 -2.12
C ASP A 52 21.48 -14.39 -1.56
N ALA A 53 20.29 -14.44 -2.16
CA ALA A 53 19.22 -15.35 -1.75
C ALA A 53 19.68 -16.82 -1.81
N ARG A 54 20.46 -17.21 -2.81
CA ARG A 54 21.01 -18.56 -2.94
C ARG A 54 21.96 -18.89 -1.78
N ALA A 55 22.88 -17.97 -1.45
CA ALA A 55 23.83 -18.15 -0.36
C ALA A 55 23.15 -18.20 1.02
N THR A 56 21.97 -17.57 1.14
CA THR A 56 21.15 -17.56 2.36
C THR A 56 20.08 -18.66 2.40
N GLY A 57 20.16 -19.64 1.50
CA GLY A 57 19.37 -20.89 1.55
C GLY A 57 17.96 -20.79 0.96
N TRP A 58 17.62 -19.71 0.23
CA TRP A 58 16.33 -19.61 -0.41
C TRP A 58 16.16 -20.63 -1.55
N ASN A 59 14.93 -21.13 -1.70
CA ASN A 59 14.60 -22.01 -2.82
C ASN A 59 14.51 -21.19 -4.12
N MET A 60 15.60 -21.18 -4.88
CA MET A 60 15.71 -20.41 -6.11
C MET A 60 14.76 -20.91 -7.21
N ALA A 61 14.39 -22.18 -7.22
CA ALA A 61 13.41 -22.70 -8.18
C ALA A 61 12.02 -22.13 -7.93
N THR A 62 11.64 -21.98 -6.66
CA THR A 62 10.36 -21.37 -6.28
C THR A 62 10.35 -19.86 -6.62
N LEU A 63 11.47 -19.16 -6.42
CA LEU A 63 11.56 -17.74 -6.80
C LEU A 63 11.54 -17.58 -8.34
N ALA A 64 12.16 -18.46 -9.08
CA ALA A 64 12.06 -18.48 -10.55
C ALA A 64 10.62 -18.78 -11.02
N ALA A 65 9.90 -19.68 -10.31
CA ALA A 65 8.50 -19.96 -10.61
C ALA A 65 7.56 -18.74 -10.29
N LEU A 66 7.94 -17.88 -9.34
CA LEU A 66 7.26 -16.60 -9.11
C LEU A 66 7.40 -15.69 -10.36
N GLU A 67 8.63 -15.49 -10.84
CA GLU A 67 8.90 -14.68 -12.03
C GLU A 67 8.14 -15.22 -13.26
N GLN A 68 8.19 -16.54 -13.47
CA GLN A 68 7.44 -17.19 -14.55
C GLN A 68 5.91 -17.02 -14.37
N GLY A 69 5.40 -17.17 -13.15
CA GLY A 69 3.98 -16.97 -12.86
C GLY A 69 3.49 -15.55 -13.18
N ILE A 70 4.32 -14.54 -12.91
CA ILE A 70 4.02 -13.16 -13.29
C ILE A 70 4.04 -13.01 -14.81
N ALA A 71 5.05 -13.55 -15.48
CA ALA A 71 5.15 -13.54 -16.94
C ALA A 71 3.97 -14.26 -17.63
N ASP A 72 3.45 -15.34 -17.02
CA ASP A 72 2.28 -16.09 -17.48
C ASP A 72 0.95 -15.40 -17.16
N GLY A 73 0.96 -14.19 -16.58
CA GLY A 73 -0.22 -13.40 -16.27
C GLY A 73 -1.01 -13.87 -15.03
N LYS A 74 -0.44 -14.67 -14.12
CA LYS A 74 -1.10 -15.04 -12.87
C LYS A 74 -1.30 -13.85 -11.93
N ALA A 75 -0.43 -12.84 -12.04
CA ALA A 75 -0.53 -11.57 -11.35
C ALA A 75 -0.15 -10.43 -12.33
N PRO A 76 -1.06 -10.07 -13.26
CA PRO A 76 -0.78 -9.03 -14.25
C PRO A 76 -0.55 -7.69 -13.56
N ASP A 77 0.07 -6.76 -14.29
CA ASP A 77 0.39 -5.41 -13.81
C ASP A 77 1.30 -5.39 -12.55
N THR A 78 2.01 -6.50 -12.26
CA THR A 78 3.04 -6.50 -11.23
C THR A 78 4.21 -5.65 -11.71
N SER A 79 4.62 -4.66 -10.90
CA SER A 79 5.75 -3.76 -11.20
C SER A 79 6.99 -4.11 -10.39
N SER A 80 6.86 -4.62 -9.16
CA SER A 80 8.02 -5.12 -8.42
C SER A 80 7.68 -6.16 -7.37
N VAL A 81 8.70 -6.99 -7.04
CA VAL A 81 8.72 -7.86 -5.85
C VAL A 81 10.09 -7.73 -5.20
N LEU A 82 10.10 -7.31 -3.94
CA LEU A 82 11.29 -7.21 -3.10
C LEU A 82 11.13 -8.05 -1.85
N ILE A 83 12.22 -8.69 -1.41
CA ILE A 83 12.25 -9.49 -0.18
C ILE A 83 13.43 -9.02 0.68
N VAL A 84 13.12 -8.62 1.90
CA VAL A 84 14.11 -8.31 2.93
C VAL A 84 14.02 -9.36 4.03
N ARG A 85 15.14 -9.98 4.37
CA ARG A 85 15.25 -10.97 5.46
C ARG A 85 16.35 -10.58 6.41
N ASP A 86 16.07 -10.59 7.71
CA ASP A 86 17.04 -10.24 8.76
C ASP A 86 17.74 -8.88 8.51
N GLY A 87 17.01 -7.89 7.97
CA GLY A 87 17.51 -6.56 7.66
C GLY A 87 18.37 -6.45 6.40
N ALA A 88 18.46 -7.52 5.60
CA ALA A 88 19.15 -7.51 4.30
C ALA A 88 18.18 -7.72 3.14
N LEU A 89 18.30 -6.93 2.09
CA LEU A 89 17.59 -7.12 0.83
C LEU A 89 18.20 -8.34 0.13
N VAL A 90 17.42 -9.43 0.01
CA VAL A 90 17.89 -10.72 -0.54
C VAL A 90 17.36 -10.98 -1.96
N TYR A 91 16.27 -10.34 -2.32
CA TYR A 91 15.65 -10.50 -3.64
C TYR A 91 15.05 -9.18 -4.10
N GLU A 92 15.24 -8.86 -5.38
CA GLU A 92 14.74 -7.64 -5.99
C GLU A 92 14.47 -7.87 -7.47
N ARG A 93 13.21 -7.71 -7.89
CA ARG A 93 12.79 -7.83 -9.29
C ARG A 93 11.80 -6.74 -9.64
N TYR A 94 11.93 -6.27 -10.86
CA TYR A 94 11.02 -5.31 -11.49
C TYR A 94 10.47 -5.93 -12.77
N PHE A 95 9.24 -5.57 -13.13
CA PHE A 95 8.50 -6.16 -14.23
C PHE A 95 7.88 -5.08 -15.10
N GLY A 96 7.59 -5.40 -16.38
CA GLY A 96 7.11 -4.43 -17.35
C GLY A 96 8.12 -3.30 -17.54
N ASP A 97 7.62 -2.07 -17.55
CA ASP A 97 8.44 -0.85 -17.71
C ASP A 97 8.98 -0.31 -16.37
N ALA A 98 8.71 -1.00 -15.25
CA ALA A 98 9.17 -0.55 -13.94
C ALA A 98 10.64 -0.90 -13.69
N ASP A 99 11.30 -0.01 -12.97
CA ASP A 99 12.69 -0.16 -12.50
C ASP A 99 12.86 0.31 -11.05
N ARG A 100 14.11 0.39 -10.58
CA ARG A 100 14.45 0.85 -9.22
C ARG A 100 14.09 2.30 -8.94
N GLN A 101 14.00 3.12 -9.97
CA GLN A 101 13.70 4.55 -9.84
C GLN A 101 12.20 4.83 -9.95
N THR A 102 11.42 3.85 -10.40
CA THR A 102 9.99 4.01 -10.58
C THR A 102 9.30 4.31 -9.26
N LEU A 103 8.63 5.46 -9.19
CA LEU A 103 7.79 5.84 -8.07
C LEU A 103 6.44 5.12 -8.19
N GLN A 104 6.18 4.19 -7.29
CA GLN A 104 4.97 3.39 -7.25
C GLN A 104 3.85 4.16 -6.55
N ASP A 105 2.68 4.29 -7.17
CA ASP A 105 1.49 4.84 -6.52
C ASP A 105 0.97 3.83 -5.49
N THR A 106 1.23 4.10 -4.23
CA THR A 106 0.96 3.17 -3.13
C THR A 106 -0.50 3.11 -2.72
N ARG A 107 -1.33 4.04 -3.23
CA ARG A 107 -2.73 4.16 -2.84
C ARG A 107 -2.87 4.15 -1.30
N SER A 108 -3.78 3.36 -0.80
CA SER A 108 -4.08 3.29 0.65
C SER A 108 -2.95 2.79 1.54
N ALA A 109 -1.86 2.22 1.00
CA ALA A 109 -0.68 1.92 1.82
C ALA A 109 -0.07 3.19 2.46
N THR A 110 -0.33 4.38 1.89
CA THR A 110 -0.07 5.69 2.49
C THR A 110 -0.64 5.84 3.90
N LYS A 111 -1.82 5.27 4.18
CA LYS A 111 -2.49 5.37 5.48
C LYS A 111 -1.58 4.90 6.63
N SER A 112 -0.81 3.83 6.40
CA SER A 112 0.13 3.34 7.39
C SER A 112 1.28 4.32 7.64
N VAL A 113 1.72 5.05 6.60
CA VAL A 113 2.71 6.15 6.77
C VAL A 113 2.08 7.28 7.58
N THR A 114 0.82 7.63 7.35
CA THR A 114 0.08 8.62 8.15
C THR A 114 -0.01 8.20 9.63
N ALA A 115 -0.25 6.92 9.93
CA ALA A 115 -0.19 6.43 11.32
C ALA A 115 1.21 6.60 11.94
N MET A 116 2.29 6.38 11.17
CA MET A 116 3.66 6.66 11.64
C MET A 116 3.86 8.15 11.91
N LEU A 117 3.32 9.04 11.07
CA LEU A 117 3.39 10.50 11.25
C LEU A 117 2.61 10.97 12.50
N VAL A 118 1.45 10.38 12.77
CA VAL A 118 0.71 10.62 14.03
C VAL A 118 1.60 10.27 15.23
N GLY A 119 2.27 9.12 15.22
CA GLY A 119 3.20 8.70 16.27
C GLY A 119 4.38 9.65 16.42
N ALA A 120 4.95 10.09 15.31
CA ALA A 120 6.04 11.06 15.32
C ALA A 120 5.61 12.45 15.85
N ALA A 121 4.36 12.86 15.58
CA ALA A 121 3.81 14.10 16.11
C ALA A 121 3.54 14.02 17.62
N ILE A 122 3.11 12.87 18.13
CA ILE A 122 2.95 12.59 19.56
C ILE A 122 4.31 12.62 20.27
N ASP A 123 5.30 11.91 19.73
CA ASP A 123 6.67 11.83 20.27
C ASP A 123 7.32 13.22 20.39
N ARG A 124 7.03 14.11 19.45
CA ARG A 124 7.51 15.50 19.45
C ARG A 124 6.66 16.45 20.26
N GLY A 125 5.67 15.95 21.02
CA GLY A 125 4.78 16.76 21.85
C GLY A 125 3.84 17.68 21.07
N ARG A 126 3.58 17.39 19.78
CA ARG A 126 2.67 18.15 18.92
C ARG A 126 1.22 17.66 19.03
N LEU A 127 1.04 16.39 19.34
CA LEU A 127 -0.25 15.78 19.66
C LEU A 127 -0.18 15.19 21.06
N ALA A 128 -1.28 15.29 21.81
CA ALA A 128 -1.32 14.85 23.22
C ALA A 128 -1.31 13.31 23.37
N GLY A 129 -1.67 12.57 22.31
CA GLY A 129 -1.71 11.10 22.31
C GLY A 129 -2.86 10.54 21.49
N ALA A 130 -2.96 9.21 21.42
CA ALA A 130 -4.02 8.52 20.69
C ALA A 130 -5.43 8.81 21.24
N GLN A 131 -5.57 9.19 22.51
CA GLN A 131 -6.83 9.55 23.15
C GLN A 131 -7.22 11.02 22.96
N ALA A 132 -6.40 11.83 22.28
CA ALA A 132 -6.72 13.22 21.96
C ALA A 132 -8.01 13.28 21.12
N LYS A 133 -8.84 14.28 21.40
CA LYS A 133 -10.11 14.49 20.70
C LYS A 133 -9.88 15.19 19.38
N VAL A 134 -10.28 14.55 18.29
CA VAL A 134 -10.02 15.05 16.93
C VAL A 134 -10.71 16.38 16.68
N TYR A 135 -11.99 16.48 17.03
CA TYR A 135 -12.80 17.66 16.76
C TYR A 135 -12.38 18.90 17.53
N ASP A 136 -11.71 18.75 18.69
CA ASP A 136 -11.18 19.89 19.47
C ASP A 136 -10.09 20.65 18.69
N ALA A 137 -9.31 19.94 17.85
CA ALA A 137 -8.29 20.58 17.03
C ALA A 137 -8.89 21.44 15.89
N PHE A 138 -10.14 21.20 15.50
CA PHE A 138 -10.85 21.90 14.44
C PHE A 138 -11.95 22.85 14.96
N GLY A 139 -11.79 23.36 16.18
CA GLY A 139 -12.73 24.29 16.80
C GLY A 139 -12.87 25.64 16.08
N ASP A 140 -11.96 25.97 15.17
CA ASP A 140 -12.02 27.12 14.27
C ASP A 140 -12.90 26.89 13.03
N ARG A 141 -13.35 25.66 12.80
CA ARG A 141 -14.28 25.32 11.71
C ARG A 141 -15.70 25.13 12.24
N HIS A 142 -16.68 25.53 11.42
CA HIS A 142 -18.08 25.27 11.69
C HIS A 142 -18.50 24.02 10.91
N TRP A 143 -18.76 22.93 11.63
CA TRP A 143 -19.18 21.65 11.03
C TRP A 143 -20.70 21.49 11.07
N GLN A 144 -21.22 20.97 9.96
CA GLN A 144 -22.63 20.58 9.85
C GLN A 144 -22.91 19.32 10.70
N GLN A 145 -24.20 18.99 10.87
CA GLN A 145 -24.60 17.81 11.63
C GLN A 145 -23.99 17.78 13.06
N PRO A 146 -24.25 18.79 13.92
CA PRO A 146 -23.70 18.80 15.27
C PRO A 146 -24.27 17.60 16.06
N ASP A 147 -23.38 16.74 16.52
CA ASP A 147 -23.68 15.58 17.35
C ASP A 147 -22.65 15.53 18.49
N PRO A 148 -23.09 15.47 19.78
CA PRO A 148 -22.13 15.43 20.87
C PRO A 148 -21.17 14.23 20.81
N ARG A 149 -21.56 13.14 20.15
CA ARG A 149 -20.70 11.97 19.95
C ARG A 149 -19.48 12.28 19.09
N LYS A 150 -19.56 13.23 18.14
CA LYS A 150 -18.39 13.67 17.35
C LYS A 150 -17.28 14.22 18.24
N ARG A 151 -17.62 14.97 19.30
CA ARG A 151 -16.64 15.50 20.27
C ARG A 151 -15.93 14.40 21.06
N ALA A 152 -16.50 13.20 21.12
CA ALA A 152 -15.89 12.05 21.78
C ALA A 152 -14.88 11.31 20.90
N ILE A 153 -14.93 11.49 19.57
CA ILE A 153 -14.05 10.80 18.62
C ILE A 153 -12.59 11.13 18.90
N THR A 154 -11.81 10.08 19.10
CA THR A 154 -10.36 10.16 19.37
C THR A 154 -9.52 9.93 18.13
N VAL A 155 -8.26 10.28 18.20
CA VAL A 155 -7.24 9.90 17.20
C VAL A 155 -7.21 8.38 17.02
N GLU A 156 -7.32 7.61 18.10
CA GLU A 156 -7.35 6.15 18.06
C GLU A 156 -8.58 5.61 17.30
N ASP A 157 -9.74 6.24 17.44
CA ASP A 157 -10.94 5.82 16.71
C ASP A 157 -10.75 5.95 15.18
N LEU A 158 -10.04 6.99 14.73
CA LEU A 158 -9.67 7.13 13.31
C LEU A 158 -8.57 6.14 12.89
N LEU A 159 -7.53 5.94 13.71
CA LEU A 159 -6.44 5.00 13.46
C LEU A 159 -6.93 3.55 13.33
N THR A 160 -8.00 3.21 14.05
CA THR A 160 -8.58 1.86 14.08
C THR A 160 -9.79 1.70 13.15
N MET A 161 -10.10 2.70 12.31
CA MET A 161 -11.27 2.70 11.41
C MET A 161 -12.59 2.46 12.16
N SER A 162 -12.73 3.03 13.38
CA SER A 162 -13.88 2.78 14.25
C SER A 162 -14.51 4.06 14.81
N SER A 163 -14.42 5.16 14.07
CA SER A 163 -14.90 6.48 14.48
C SER A 163 -16.42 6.60 14.63
N GLN A 164 -17.17 5.65 14.12
CA GLN A 164 -18.65 5.69 14.03
C GLN A 164 -19.19 6.81 13.11
N LEU A 165 -18.35 7.49 12.35
CA LEU A 165 -18.83 8.36 11.28
C LEU A 165 -19.49 7.51 10.19
N GLU A 166 -20.51 8.07 9.51
CA GLU A 166 -21.10 7.44 8.33
C GLU A 166 -20.11 7.53 7.15
N CYS A 167 -19.11 6.68 7.21
CA CYS A 167 -17.97 6.63 6.31
C CYS A 167 -17.58 5.16 6.08
N ASP A 168 -17.75 4.72 4.84
CA ASP A 168 -17.50 3.33 4.44
C ASP A 168 -17.17 3.32 2.94
N ASP A 169 -15.90 3.11 2.60
CA ASP A 169 -15.42 3.11 1.22
C ASP A 169 -15.82 1.83 0.45
N GLU A 170 -16.19 0.78 1.17
CA GLU A 170 -16.73 -0.45 0.56
C GLU A 170 -18.23 -0.31 0.20
N ASN A 171 -18.88 0.78 0.65
CA ASN A 171 -20.27 1.09 0.38
C ASN A 171 -20.41 2.39 -0.43
N ALA A 172 -20.71 2.27 -1.72
CA ALA A 172 -20.90 3.42 -2.61
C ALA A 172 -22.05 4.36 -2.19
N PHE A 173 -22.98 3.90 -1.34
CA PHE A 173 -24.07 4.72 -0.81
C PHE A 173 -23.70 5.45 0.48
N SER A 174 -22.58 5.11 1.11
CA SER A 174 -22.12 5.81 2.31
C SER A 174 -21.89 7.30 2.04
N SER A 175 -22.32 8.15 2.96
CA SER A 175 -22.11 9.59 2.86
C SER A 175 -20.63 9.96 2.81
N GLY A 176 -19.79 9.18 3.49
CA GLY A 176 -18.35 9.38 3.60
C GLY A 176 -17.51 8.49 2.68
N ASN A 177 -18.12 7.86 1.65
CA ASN A 177 -17.34 7.12 0.65
C ASN A 177 -16.30 8.05 0.00
N GLU A 178 -15.07 7.53 -0.22
CA GLU A 178 -13.93 8.34 -0.68
C GLU A 178 -14.16 9.06 -2.02
N GLU A 179 -14.94 8.48 -2.94
CA GLU A 179 -15.24 9.11 -4.23
C GLU A 179 -16.06 10.42 -4.06
N ARG A 180 -16.87 10.50 -2.99
CA ARG A 180 -17.60 11.71 -2.65
C ARG A 180 -16.68 12.79 -2.09
N MET A 181 -15.67 12.38 -1.32
CA MET A 181 -14.66 13.31 -0.82
C MET A 181 -13.85 13.91 -1.96
N TYR A 182 -13.43 13.09 -2.93
CA TYR A 182 -12.57 13.54 -4.05
C TYR A 182 -13.23 14.59 -4.95
N VAL A 183 -14.56 14.62 -5.03
CA VAL A 183 -15.30 15.65 -5.78
C VAL A 183 -15.67 16.88 -4.93
N SER A 184 -15.35 16.89 -3.64
CA SER A 184 -15.54 18.04 -2.76
C SER A 184 -14.40 19.05 -2.92
N ALA A 185 -14.70 20.34 -2.76
CA ALA A 185 -13.69 21.40 -2.80
C ALA A 185 -12.88 21.51 -1.50
N ASP A 186 -13.43 21.10 -0.36
CA ASP A 186 -12.80 21.11 0.96
C ASP A 186 -12.98 19.73 1.60
N TRP A 187 -11.92 18.91 1.54
CA TRP A 187 -11.96 17.55 2.07
C TRP A 187 -11.94 17.51 3.59
N THR A 188 -11.30 18.50 4.22
CA THR A 188 -11.32 18.62 5.69
C THR A 188 -12.73 18.89 6.18
N GLN A 189 -13.43 19.86 5.56
CA GLN A 189 -14.81 20.16 5.91
C GLN A 189 -15.74 18.99 5.60
N PHE A 190 -15.56 18.32 4.45
CA PHE A 190 -16.29 17.10 4.11
C PHE A 190 -16.20 16.05 5.22
N ALA A 191 -14.98 15.74 5.70
CA ALA A 191 -14.77 14.74 6.74
C ALA A 191 -15.39 15.15 8.09
N LEU A 192 -15.30 16.44 8.45
CA LEU A 192 -15.89 16.98 9.69
C LEU A 192 -17.42 17.00 9.65
N ASP A 193 -18.02 17.17 8.45
CA ASP A 193 -19.47 17.24 8.27
C ASP A 193 -20.16 15.87 8.29
N LEU A 194 -19.42 14.78 8.15
CA LEU A 194 -20.00 13.43 8.12
C LEU A 194 -20.88 13.17 9.37
N PRO A 195 -22.11 12.65 9.20
CA PRO A 195 -22.96 12.32 10.34
C PRO A 195 -22.40 11.12 11.13
N ILE A 196 -22.89 10.93 12.33
CA ILE A 196 -22.65 9.69 13.08
C ILE A 196 -23.55 8.60 12.49
N LYS A 197 -22.99 7.40 12.27
CA LYS A 197 -23.66 6.24 11.69
C LYS A 197 -24.88 5.83 12.51
N GLY A 198 -26.01 5.64 11.83
CA GLY A 198 -27.21 5.03 12.37
C GLY A 198 -27.15 3.51 12.21
N TYR A 199 -27.78 2.79 13.14
CA TYR A 199 -27.90 1.33 13.07
C TYR A 199 -29.37 0.93 13.04
N ALA A 200 -29.76 0.20 12.00
CA ALA A 200 -31.09 -0.42 11.96
C ALA A 200 -31.20 -1.51 13.05
N PRO A 201 -32.40 -1.82 13.55
CA PRO A 201 -32.59 -2.78 14.66
C PRO A 201 -31.98 -4.17 14.42
N TRP A 202 -31.83 -4.57 13.14
CA TRP A 202 -31.25 -5.86 12.73
C TRP A 202 -29.74 -5.79 12.50
N MET A 203 -29.13 -4.61 12.55
CA MET A 203 -27.69 -4.45 12.36
C MET A 203 -26.93 -4.72 13.67
N ARG A 204 -25.72 -5.27 13.54
CA ARG A 204 -24.81 -5.43 14.67
C ARG A 204 -24.29 -4.07 15.13
N ARG A 205 -24.42 -3.81 16.40
CA ARG A 205 -23.90 -2.57 17.02
C ARG A 205 -22.40 -2.70 17.33
N PRO A 206 -21.67 -1.57 17.48
CA PRO A 206 -20.24 -1.58 17.80
C PRO A 206 -19.86 -2.36 19.07
N GLU A 207 -20.68 -2.27 20.11
CA GLU A 207 -20.47 -2.99 21.38
C GLU A 207 -20.51 -4.51 21.26
N ASN A 208 -21.02 -5.04 20.15
CA ASN A 208 -21.04 -6.46 19.84
C ASN A 208 -19.81 -6.91 19.03
N SER A 209 -18.87 -6.01 18.72
CA SER A 209 -17.61 -6.35 18.07
C SER A 209 -16.71 -7.16 19.02
N PRO A 210 -15.98 -8.18 18.56
CA PRO A 210 -15.06 -8.98 19.38
C PRO A 210 -14.04 -8.14 20.16
N HIS A 211 -13.63 -6.99 19.61
CA HIS A 211 -12.68 -6.07 20.23
C HIS A 211 -13.31 -4.78 20.75
N GLY A 212 -14.65 -4.72 20.86
CA GLY A 212 -15.37 -3.54 21.30
C GLY A 212 -15.39 -2.37 20.31
N ARG A 213 -14.88 -2.55 19.10
CA ARG A 213 -14.82 -1.53 18.05
C ARG A 213 -15.48 -2.02 16.76
N ALA A 214 -16.45 -1.24 16.24
CA ALA A 214 -17.04 -1.51 14.92
C ALA A 214 -16.14 -0.92 13.84
N PHE A 215 -15.60 -1.77 12.99
CA PHE A 215 -14.77 -1.39 11.87
C PHE A 215 -15.63 -0.92 10.69
N ALA A 216 -15.23 0.20 10.06
CA ALA A 216 -15.69 0.63 8.74
C ALA A 216 -14.50 1.34 8.04
N TYR A 217 -14.08 0.83 6.90
CA TYR A 217 -12.92 1.38 6.19
C TYR A 217 -13.24 2.77 5.65
N CYS A 218 -12.50 3.78 6.11
CA CYS A 218 -12.83 5.19 5.92
C CYS A 218 -11.60 6.01 5.53
N THR A 219 -11.45 6.33 4.26
CA THR A 219 -10.37 7.18 3.74
C THR A 219 -10.49 8.61 4.25
N ALA A 220 -11.71 9.15 4.37
CA ALA A 220 -11.92 10.50 4.92
C ALA A 220 -11.40 10.63 6.36
N GLY A 221 -11.55 9.59 7.19
CA GLY A 221 -10.96 9.56 8.53
C GLY A 221 -9.43 9.56 8.51
N SER A 222 -8.82 8.83 7.59
CA SER A 222 -7.35 8.81 7.45
C SER A 222 -6.81 10.14 6.89
N PHE A 223 -7.54 10.77 5.96
CA PHE A 223 -7.25 12.11 5.49
C PHE A 223 -7.30 13.12 6.65
N LEU A 224 -8.35 13.04 7.48
CA LEU A 224 -8.51 13.92 8.65
C LEU A 224 -7.37 13.75 9.67
N LEU A 225 -6.77 12.56 9.81
CA LEU A 225 -5.55 12.37 10.60
C LEU A 225 -4.35 13.13 10.00
N GLY A 226 -4.19 13.11 8.68
CA GLY A 226 -3.16 13.92 7.99
C GLY A 226 -3.35 15.41 8.23
N ALA A 227 -4.59 15.91 8.05
CA ALA A 227 -4.96 17.30 8.33
C ALA A 227 -4.72 17.68 9.81
N LEU A 228 -4.98 16.76 10.75
CA LEU A 228 -4.69 16.94 12.16
C LEU A 228 -3.20 17.07 12.44
N VAL A 229 -2.37 16.25 11.78
CA VAL A 229 -0.90 16.34 11.88
C VAL A 229 -0.41 17.69 11.35
N GLU A 230 -0.90 18.14 10.19
CA GLU A 230 -0.55 19.48 9.66
C GLU A 230 -0.90 20.58 10.65
N LYS A 231 -2.12 20.56 11.16
CA LYS A 231 -2.60 21.57 12.11
C LYS A 231 -1.81 21.57 13.41
N ALA A 232 -1.50 20.40 13.95
CA ALA A 232 -0.75 20.23 15.19
C ALA A 232 0.73 20.65 15.07
N THR A 233 1.33 20.38 13.90
CA THR A 233 2.74 20.67 13.65
C THR A 233 2.97 22.07 13.08
N GLY A 234 1.97 22.67 12.44
CA GLY A 234 2.09 23.92 11.68
C GLY A 234 2.89 23.74 10.39
N GLN A 235 3.02 22.53 9.88
CA GLN A 235 3.77 22.19 8.66
C GLN A 235 2.86 21.45 7.69
N HIS A 236 3.15 21.51 6.39
CA HIS A 236 2.51 20.61 5.44
C HIS A 236 2.88 19.15 5.74
N LEU A 237 1.98 18.23 5.45
CA LEU A 237 2.13 16.81 5.81
C LEU A 237 3.42 16.20 5.22
N GLU A 238 3.74 16.51 3.97
CA GLU A 238 4.96 16.06 3.32
C GLU A 238 6.23 16.67 3.91
N ASP A 239 6.20 17.94 4.34
CA ASP A 239 7.36 18.58 4.98
C ASP A 239 7.64 17.90 6.34
N PHE A 240 6.56 17.61 7.08
CA PHE A 240 6.68 16.89 8.33
C PHE A 240 7.11 15.43 8.08
N ALA A 241 6.59 14.74 7.05
CA ALA A 241 7.01 13.40 6.65
C ALA A 241 8.49 13.35 6.29
N ALA A 242 8.93 14.32 5.47
CA ALA A 242 10.34 14.45 5.10
C ALA A 242 11.25 14.59 6.32
N GLN A 243 10.83 15.38 7.33
CA GLN A 243 11.61 15.60 8.55
C GLN A 243 11.54 14.41 9.52
N ALA A 244 10.37 13.82 9.67
CA ALA A 244 10.11 12.84 10.73
C ALA A 244 10.51 11.41 10.35
N LEU A 245 10.35 11.05 9.08
CA LEU A 245 10.50 9.68 8.58
C LEU A 245 11.47 9.57 7.40
N GLU A 246 11.25 10.37 6.34
CA GLU A 246 11.86 10.12 5.05
C GLU A 246 13.37 10.36 5.08
N ARG A 247 13.82 11.53 5.56
CA ARG A 247 15.27 11.82 5.70
C ARG A 247 15.99 10.88 6.67
N PRO A 248 15.46 10.57 7.85
CA PRO A 248 16.04 9.55 8.73
C PRO A 248 16.18 8.17 8.08
N LEU A 249 15.27 7.80 7.16
CA LEU A 249 15.33 6.58 6.40
C LEU A 249 16.16 6.69 5.10
N GLY A 250 16.72 7.88 4.79
CA GLY A 250 17.43 8.13 3.53
C GLY A 250 16.53 8.06 2.30
N ILE A 251 15.25 8.46 2.46
CA ILE A 251 14.27 8.55 1.36
C ILE A 251 14.30 10.02 0.87
N THR A 252 14.56 10.21 -0.43
CA THR A 252 14.78 11.55 -1.00
C THR A 252 13.85 11.88 -2.16
N ASP A 253 13.22 10.89 -2.78
CA ASP A 253 12.37 11.07 -3.94
C ASP A 253 10.98 10.53 -3.62
N VAL A 254 10.06 11.43 -3.36
CA VAL A 254 8.70 11.13 -2.90
C VAL A 254 7.73 12.11 -3.54
N HIS A 255 6.56 11.64 -3.85
CA HIS A 255 5.47 12.51 -4.26
C HIS A 255 4.27 12.32 -3.33
N TRP A 256 3.83 13.42 -2.71
CA TRP A 256 2.59 13.47 -1.94
C TRP A 256 1.48 14.16 -2.75
N GLY A 257 0.29 13.54 -2.79
CA GLY A 257 -0.90 14.20 -3.28
C GLY A 257 -1.44 15.21 -2.27
N ARG A 258 -2.20 16.18 -2.74
CA ARG A 258 -2.88 17.18 -1.91
C ARG A 258 -4.34 17.32 -2.32
N SER A 259 -5.17 17.71 -1.39
CA SER A 259 -6.54 18.15 -1.66
C SER A 259 -6.58 19.51 -2.39
N ALA A 260 -7.76 19.92 -2.84
CA ALA A 260 -7.94 21.20 -3.51
C ALA A 260 -7.64 22.40 -2.59
N GLU A 261 -7.88 22.26 -1.28
CA GLU A 261 -7.54 23.26 -0.27
C GLU A 261 -6.04 23.21 0.15
N GLY A 262 -5.24 22.34 -0.46
CA GLY A 262 -3.79 22.25 -0.26
C GLY A 262 -3.32 21.39 0.91
N VAL A 263 -4.22 20.64 1.57
CA VAL A 263 -3.89 19.72 2.66
C VAL A 263 -3.34 18.41 2.10
N GLY A 264 -2.30 17.87 2.72
CA GLY A 264 -1.66 16.62 2.30
C GLY A 264 -2.60 15.42 2.39
N MET A 265 -2.59 14.56 1.35
CA MET A 265 -3.46 13.40 1.24
C MET A 265 -2.99 12.25 2.14
N GLY A 266 -3.29 12.31 3.43
CA GLY A 266 -2.95 11.25 4.39
C GLY A 266 -3.69 9.92 4.19
N GLY A 267 -4.68 9.88 3.31
CA GLY A 267 -5.49 8.68 3.04
C GLY A 267 -5.03 7.84 1.86
N GLY A 268 -4.13 8.36 1.01
CA GLY A 268 -3.71 7.63 -0.20
C GLY A 268 -2.81 8.43 -1.14
N GLY A 269 -2.33 7.79 -2.18
CA GLY A 269 -1.73 8.47 -3.33
C GLY A 269 -0.31 8.98 -3.16
N THR A 270 0.41 8.64 -2.07
CA THR A 270 1.87 8.86 -2.02
C THR A 270 2.57 7.92 -2.98
N ARG A 271 3.67 8.40 -3.55
CA ARG A 271 4.50 7.61 -4.45
C ARG A 271 5.89 7.47 -3.88
N TYR A 272 6.33 6.21 -3.74
CA TYR A 272 7.64 5.82 -3.24
C TYR A 272 8.28 4.80 -4.17
N ARG A 273 9.61 4.74 -4.20
CA ARG A 273 10.31 3.60 -4.79
C ARG A 273 10.07 2.33 -3.97
N SER A 274 10.10 1.18 -4.61
CA SER A 274 9.86 -0.10 -3.92
C SER A 274 10.86 -0.36 -2.79
N ARG A 275 12.13 0.03 -2.95
CA ARG A 275 13.15 -0.04 -1.88
C ARG A 275 12.80 0.84 -0.68
N ASP A 276 12.20 2.01 -0.92
CA ASP A 276 11.80 2.93 0.13
C ASP A 276 10.56 2.42 0.87
N LEU A 277 9.63 1.79 0.17
CA LEU A 277 8.51 1.07 0.81
C LEU A 277 8.98 -0.03 1.76
N ALA A 278 10.02 -0.77 1.37
CA ALA A 278 10.62 -1.79 2.22
C ALA A 278 11.19 -1.23 3.54
N LYS A 279 11.68 0.03 3.55
CA LYS A 279 12.18 0.68 4.76
C LYS A 279 11.09 0.92 5.80
N PHE A 280 9.86 1.27 5.37
CA PHE A 280 8.72 1.36 6.30
C PHE A 280 8.39 -0.01 6.92
N GLY A 281 8.40 -1.07 6.11
CA GLY A 281 8.23 -2.44 6.62
C GLY A 281 9.32 -2.84 7.61
N GLN A 282 10.58 -2.53 7.31
CA GLN A 282 11.70 -2.79 8.21
C GLN A 282 11.60 -1.97 9.50
N LEU A 283 11.14 -0.72 9.40
CA LEU A 283 10.91 0.13 10.57
C LEU A 283 9.88 -0.49 11.53
N LEU A 284 8.78 -1.05 10.99
CA LEU A 284 7.80 -1.78 11.79
C LEU A 284 8.42 -3.05 12.42
N LEU A 285 9.19 -3.81 11.64
CA LEU A 285 9.83 -5.04 12.08
C LEU A 285 10.84 -4.80 13.21
N ASP A 286 11.59 -3.72 13.14
CA ASP A 286 12.65 -3.37 14.10
C ASP A 286 12.18 -2.38 15.18
N GLN A 287 10.88 -2.36 15.48
CA GLN A 287 10.30 -1.55 16.56
C GLN A 287 10.68 -0.07 16.47
N GLY A 288 10.59 0.48 15.27
CA GLY A 288 10.85 1.89 14.99
C GLY A 288 12.32 2.25 14.85
N ARG A 289 13.22 1.27 14.74
CA ARG A 289 14.66 1.51 14.55
C ARG A 289 15.09 1.37 13.09
N TRP A 290 15.98 2.25 12.67
CA TRP A 290 16.69 2.16 11.41
C TRP A 290 18.19 2.41 11.65
N HIS A 291 19.05 1.47 11.27
CA HIS A 291 20.50 1.54 11.53
C HIS A 291 20.87 1.87 12.98
N GLY A 292 20.12 1.32 13.95
CA GLY A 292 20.33 1.56 15.38
C GLY A 292 19.73 2.89 15.90
N GLN A 293 19.32 3.80 15.03
CA GLN A 293 18.65 5.05 15.40
C GLN A 293 17.14 4.78 15.61
N GLN A 294 16.58 5.29 16.70
CA GLN A 294 15.13 5.29 16.93
C GLN A 294 14.50 6.41 16.07
N VAL A 295 13.70 6.02 15.08
CA VAL A 295 12.98 6.94 14.17
C VAL A 295 11.55 7.14 14.64
N LEU A 296 10.92 6.07 15.13
CA LEU A 296 9.60 6.08 15.77
C LEU A 296 9.68 5.44 17.15
N PRO A 297 8.89 5.90 18.15
CA PRO A 297 8.86 5.27 19.46
C PRO A 297 8.48 3.78 19.34
N ALA A 298 9.19 2.92 20.06
CA ALA A 298 8.91 1.49 20.06
C ALA A 298 7.49 1.17 20.55
N ASP A 299 7.02 1.92 21.55
CA ASP A 299 5.66 1.78 22.10
C ASP A 299 4.59 2.12 21.06
N TRP A 300 4.85 3.12 20.22
CA TRP A 300 3.97 3.47 19.13
C TRP A 300 3.90 2.37 18.06
N VAL A 301 5.05 1.83 17.67
CA VAL A 301 5.09 0.70 16.72
C VAL A 301 4.37 -0.52 17.29
N ARG A 302 4.53 -0.82 18.58
CA ARG A 302 3.76 -1.87 19.25
C ARG A 302 2.25 -1.59 19.21
N ALA A 303 1.83 -0.34 19.45
CA ALA A 303 0.42 0.04 19.33
C ALA A 303 -0.08 -0.14 17.89
N MET A 304 0.70 0.28 16.88
CA MET A 304 0.36 0.07 15.48
C MET A 304 0.18 -1.41 15.12
N THR A 305 1.01 -2.28 15.71
CA THR A 305 1.03 -3.73 15.46
C THR A 305 0.31 -4.52 16.57
N THR A 306 -0.70 -3.93 17.20
CA THR A 306 -1.65 -4.58 18.10
C THR A 306 -3.01 -4.65 17.41
N VAL A 307 -3.74 -5.75 17.61
CA VAL A 307 -5.11 -5.89 17.09
C VAL A 307 -6.05 -5.03 17.91
N HIS A 308 -6.70 -4.07 17.27
CA HIS A 308 -7.68 -3.15 17.88
C HIS A 308 -9.10 -3.40 17.38
N ALA A 309 -9.25 -3.90 16.16
CA ALA A 309 -10.55 -4.19 15.56
C ALA A 309 -10.48 -5.48 14.73
N GLN A 310 -11.61 -6.14 14.55
CA GLN A 310 -11.79 -7.16 13.53
C GLN A 310 -12.35 -6.46 12.28
N ALA A 311 -11.57 -6.42 11.22
CA ALA A 311 -11.98 -5.78 9.97
C ALA A 311 -12.92 -6.67 9.15
N ARG A 312 -12.56 -7.95 9.04
CA ARG A 312 -13.32 -8.98 8.33
C ARG A 312 -13.12 -10.33 9.03
N GLU A 313 -13.81 -11.36 8.58
CA GLU A 313 -13.67 -12.71 9.13
C GLU A 313 -12.22 -13.21 9.06
N ASP A 314 -11.52 -12.89 7.96
CA ASP A 314 -10.15 -13.30 7.65
C ASP A 314 -9.06 -12.28 8.00
N ALA A 315 -9.43 -11.10 8.50
CA ALA A 315 -8.49 -10.01 8.75
C ALA A 315 -8.81 -9.18 9.99
N ASP A 316 -7.77 -8.91 10.77
CA ASP A 316 -7.79 -7.97 11.87
C ASP A 316 -7.18 -6.61 11.44
N TYR A 317 -7.29 -5.59 12.31
CA TYR A 317 -6.79 -4.25 12.05
C TYR A 317 -6.09 -3.65 13.27
N GLY A 318 -4.93 -3.04 13.02
CA GLY A 318 -4.17 -2.24 13.97
C GLY A 318 -4.39 -0.74 13.76
N TYR A 319 -3.33 0.08 13.95
CA TYR A 319 -3.37 1.49 13.58
C TYR A 319 -3.01 1.65 12.09
N LEU A 320 -4.04 1.74 11.26
CA LEU A 320 -3.97 1.82 9.79
C LEU A 320 -3.08 0.73 9.17
N LEU A 321 -3.09 -0.44 9.78
CA LEU A 321 -2.40 -1.65 9.35
C LEU A 321 -3.37 -2.82 9.35
N TRP A 322 -3.42 -3.56 8.26
CA TRP A 322 -4.10 -4.84 8.17
C TRP A 322 -3.28 -5.93 8.84
N ARG A 323 -3.96 -6.93 9.39
CA ARG A 323 -3.34 -8.17 9.85
C ARG A 323 -4.06 -9.35 9.26
N PHE A 324 -3.39 -10.01 8.31
CA PHE A 324 -3.86 -11.22 7.66
C PHE A 324 -3.29 -12.47 8.34
N ARG A 325 -3.83 -13.64 8.00
CA ARG A 325 -3.34 -14.94 8.46
C ARG A 325 -2.83 -15.74 7.27
N PHE A 326 -1.59 -16.23 7.36
CA PHE A 326 -0.99 -17.06 6.33
C PHE A 326 -0.35 -18.31 6.94
N PRO A 327 -0.47 -19.49 6.29
CA PRO A 327 0.27 -20.67 6.68
C PRO A 327 1.75 -20.51 6.28
N VAL A 328 2.63 -20.53 7.27
CA VAL A 328 4.08 -20.54 7.08
C VAL A 328 4.61 -21.85 7.66
N ARG A 329 5.13 -22.75 6.80
CA ARG A 329 5.63 -24.07 7.21
C ARG A 329 4.60 -24.87 8.04
N GLY A 330 3.33 -24.77 7.67
CA GLY A 330 2.23 -25.48 8.36
C GLY A 330 1.75 -24.83 9.66
N VAL A 331 2.31 -23.68 10.05
CA VAL A 331 1.85 -22.90 11.20
C VAL A 331 1.19 -21.62 10.72
N GLU A 332 -0.01 -21.32 11.21
CA GLU A 332 -0.68 -20.07 10.92
C GLU A 332 0.07 -18.90 11.58
N ARG A 333 0.44 -17.90 10.77
CA ARG A 333 1.14 -16.68 11.19
C ARG A 333 0.30 -15.44 10.94
N GLY A 334 0.33 -14.52 11.89
CA GLY A 334 -0.22 -13.17 11.68
C GLY A 334 0.77 -12.32 10.89
N VAL A 335 0.32 -11.77 9.78
CA VAL A 335 1.12 -10.94 8.87
C VAL A 335 0.56 -9.54 8.83
N TRP A 336 1.33 -8.59 9.31
CA TRP A 336 0.98 -7.18 9.21
C TRP A 336 1.20 -6.67 7.79
N ALA A 337 0.36 -5.76 7.35
CA ALA A 337 0.45 -5.28 5.98
C ALA A 337 0.01 -3.82 5.83
N MET A 338 0.85 -3.02 5.21
CA MET A 338 0.42 -1.81 4.51
C MET A 338 -0.22 -2.28 3.21
N SER A 339 -1.45 -1.87 2.94
CA SER A 339 -2.22 -2.36 1.78
C SER A 339 -2.79 -1.21 0.97
N GLY A 340 -2.70 -1.28 -0.34
CA GLY A 340 -3.26 -0.29 -1.26
C GLY A 340 -3.94 -0.90 -2.48
N ASN A 341 -4.93 -0.19 -3.00
CA ASN A 341 -5.60 -0.50 -4.26
C ASN A 341 -4.56 -0.79 -5.36
N GLY A 342 -4.89 -1.65 -6.30
CA GLY A 342 -3.97 -2.15 -7.33
C GLY A 342 -3.22 -3.40 -6.91
N GLY A 343 -3.33 -3.84 -5.65
CA GLY A 343 -2.61 -4.98 -5.09
C GLY A 343 -1.25 -4.60 -4.54
N ASN A 344 -1.08 -3.35 -4.10
CA ASN A 344 0.14 -2.86 -3.46
C ASN A 344 0.22 -3.33 -2.01
N TYR A 345 1.35 -3.91 -1.62
CA TYR A 345 1.57 -4.42 -0.28
C TYR A 345 3.00 -4.21 0.21
N VAL A 346 3.11 -3.89 1.50
CA VAL A 346 4.30 -4.12 2.30
C VAL A 346 3.91 -5.07 3.42
N PHE A 347 4.22 -6.36 3.25
CA PHE A 347 3.98 -7.39 4.25
C PHE A 347 5.13 -7.43 5.25
N VAL A 348 4.80 -7.58 6.53
CA VAL A 348 5.75 -7.68 7.64
C VAL A 348 5.42 -8.93 8.45
N LEU A 349 6.36 -9.85 8.50
CA LEU A 349 6.27 -11.11 9.22
C LEU A 349 7.33 -11.12 10.36
N PRO A 350 6.94 -10.75 11.58
CA PRO A 350 7.91 -10.59 12.68
C PRO A 350 8.64 -11.88 13.04
N GLU A 351 7.93 -13.00 13.09
CA GLU A 351 8.48 -14.30 13.48
C GLU A 351 9.52 -14.82 12.47
N GLU A 352 9.33 -14.50 11.20
CA GLU A 352 10.25 -14.84 10.11
C GLU A 352 11.30 -13.76 9.86
N ARG A 353 11.25 -12.63 10.57
CA ARG A 353 12.08 -11.45 10.34
C ARG A 353 12.11 -11.03 8.87
N LEU A 354 10.91 -10.98 8.27
CA LEU A 354 10.72 -10.87 6.84
C LEU A 354 9.87 -9.62 6.51
N VAL A 355 10.31 -8.88 5.50
CA VAL A 355 9.51 -7.86 4.82
C VAL A 355 9.41 -8.21 3.35
N VAL A 356 8.20 -8.16 2.79
CA VAL A 356 7.96 -8.40 1.37
C VAL A 356 7.21 -7.23 0.79
N VAL A 357 7.76 -6.60 -0.23
CA VAL A 357 7.10 -5.54 -1.00
C VAL A 357 6.61 -6.12 -2.32
N ILE A 358 5.34 -5.91 -2.60
CA ILE A 358 4.74 -6.21 -3.90
C ILE A 358 4.04 -4.94 -4.37
N THR A 359 4.46 -4.40 -5.52
CA THR A 359 3.79 -3.25 -6.15
C THR A 359 3.13 -3.66 -7.46
N ARG A 360 1.93 -3.16 -7.67
CA ARG A 360 1.11 -3.52 -8.83
C ARG A 360 0.21 -2.37 -9.27
N GLY A 361 -0.08 -2.33 -10.57
CA GLY A 361 -1.01 -1.40 -11.20
C GLY A 361 -2.40 -1.95 -11.48
N ALA A 362 -2.82 -3.08 -10.87
CA ALA A 362 -4.11 -3.73 -11.12
C ALA A 362 -5.29 -2.98 -10.45
N TYR A 363 -5.31 -1.65 -10.58
CA TYR A 363 -6.26 -0.78 -9.88
C TYR A 363 -7.72 -1.13 -10.18
N ASN A 364 -8.54 -1.11 -9.12
CA ASN A 364 -9.98 -1.32 -9.17
C ASN A 364 -10.40 -2.68 -9.77
N THR A 365 -9.52 -3.68 -9.71
CA THR A 365 -9.85 -5.04 -10.15
C THR A 365 -10.21 -5.94 -8.96
N PRO A 366 -11.20 -6.83 -9.07
CA PRO A 366 -11.61 -7.72 -7.97
C PRO A 366 -10.49 -8.68 -7.50
N LYS A 367 -9.50 -8.95 -8.36
CA LYS A 367 -8.41 -9.89 -8.10
C LYS A 367 -7.13 -9.22 -7.59
N MET A 368 -7.09 -7.89 -7.48
CA MET A 368 -5.87 -7.16 -7.11
C MET A 368 -5.22 -7.67 -5.82
N HIS A 369 -5.99 -7.80 -4.76
CA HIS A 369 -5.50 -8.29 -3.46
C HIS A 369 -5.25 -9.79 -3.41
N PRO A 370 -6.20 -10.67 -3.83
CA PRO A 370 -5.97 -12.10 -3.86
C PRO A 370 -4.72 -12.52 -4.64
N GLN A 371 -4.44 -11.88 -5.79
CA GLN A 371 -3.26 -12.20 -6.58
C GLN A 371 -1.95 -11.81 -5.89
N SER A 372 -1.88 -10.66 -5.24
CA SER A 372 -0.68 -10.27 -4.47
C SER A 372 -0.48 -11.16 -3.25
N GLN A 373 -1.56 -11.53 -2.56
CA GLN A 373 -1.51 -12.48 -1.45
C GLN A 373 -1.06 -13.87 -1.91
N ALA A 374 -1.48 -14.30 -3.11
CA ALA A 374 -1.01 -15.55 -3.71
C ALA A 374 0.49 -15.49 -4.05
N LEU A 375 1.01 -14.35 -4.55
CA LEU A 375 2.45 -14.19 -4.76
C LEU A 375 3.24 -14.37 -3.44
N LEU A 376 2.74 -13.82 -2.34
CA LEU A 376 3.32 -14.06 -1.03
C LEU A 376 3.22 -15.54 -0.63
N ALA A 377 2.00 -16.09 -0.57
CA ALA A 377 1.72 -17.40 0.02
C ALA A 377 2.29 -18.56 -0.80
N ASP A 378 2.12 -18.49 -2.13
CA ASP A 378 2.44 -19.63 -3.01
C ASP A 378 3.90 -19.65 -3.46
N TYR A 379 4.57 -18.51 -3.40
CA TYR A 379 5.96 -18.42 -3.85
C TYR A 379 6.91 -17.96 -2.75
N VAL A 380 6.74 -16.77 -2.18
CA VAL A 380 7.71 -16.22 -1.24
C VAL A 380 7.81 -17.07 0.03
N LEU A 381 6.67 -17.40 0.65
CA LEU A 381 6.65 -18.20 1.89
C LEU A 381 7.09 -19.65 1.66
N LYS A 382 6.85 -20.22 0.47
CA LYS A 382 7.33 -21.54 0.09
C LYS A 382 8.81 -21.57 -0.29
N ALA A 383 9.40 -20.40 -0.60
CA ALA A 383 10.82 -20.27 -0.92
C ALA A 383 11.70 -20.04 0.32
N LEU A 384 11.13 -19.82 1.49
CA LEU A 384 11.86 -19.57 2.74
C LEU A 384 12.89 -20.67 3.05
N PRO A 385 14.13 -20.29 3.46
CA PRO A 385 15.19 -21.21 3.84
C PRO A 385 14.85 -22.06 5.05
#